data_c3507ba84d97b9090e4b61b77e30f69f
#
_entry.id   c3507ba84d97b9090e4b61b77e30f69f
#
_cell.length_a   1.000
_cell.length_b   1.000
_cell.length_c   1.000
_cell.angle_alpha   90.00
_cell.angle_beta   90.00
_cell.angle_gamma   90.00
#
_symmetry.space_group_name_H-M   'P 1'
#
loop_
_entity.id
_entity.type
_entity.pdbx_description
1 polymer ?
#
loop_
_entity_poly.entity_id
_entity_poly.type
_entity_poly.pdbx_seq_one_letter_code
_entity_poly.pdbx_strand_id
1 'polypeptide(L)'
;MNGLPRPRRSLWLGIGLGVVLVVLAAAAAVAIAGLQPADLTYTPNSESQMTNIDVSRAYAKNYYGAPTATSGAGGTWNTPLNQDSNYASEARSVAKQGDNWLSARSKVADKAIVLDVDDTTLTTWNYELYSNWDFNPTTNAQFVGLTGSTFTGNAFPATPGMVDMVSDAKAMGYAIFFLTGRGDSQHQATIANLVSDTAAGLPDLTTVTISGKTVPEIDAGYPMPTPLDIQHGGFTDGLFTKPPVGQYPAYLNKPQFCGPSITAGVSCPTIQYKSGVRAYVESQGYDIVGNFGDQFSDLLNGFADKTFKMPNPNYYLP
;
A
#
# COMPACT_ATOMS: atom_id res chain seq x y z
N MET A 1 58.08 -3.83 48.51
CA MET A 1 56.66 -3.96 48.87
C MET A 1 55.87 -4.11 47.58
N ASN A 2 55.30 -5.26 47.39
CA ASN A 2 54.81 -5.77 46.13
C ASN A 2 53.40 -5.25 45.82
N GLY A 3 53.23 -4.59 44.68
CA GLY A 3 51.93 -4.21 44.14
C GLY A 3 51.36 -5.36 43.33
N LEU A 4 50.17 -5.82 43.70
CA LEU A 4 49.39 -6.85 43.01
C LEU A 4 48.79 -6.33 41.67
N PRO A 5 48.73 -7.14 40.62
CA PRO A 5 48.13 -6.75 39.35
C PRO A 5 46.60 -6.74 39.40
N ARG A 6 45.96 -5.70 38.81
CA ARG A 6 44.51 -5.57 38.66
C ARG A 6 44.01 -6.56 37.59
N PRO A 7 42.84 -7.22 37.77
CA PRO A 7 42.30 -8.12 36.77
C PRO A 7 41.75 -7.37 35.54
N ARG A 8 42.10 -7.82 34.36
CA ARG A 8 41.54 -7.38 33.06
C ARG A 8 40.07 -7.85 32.94
N ARG A 9 39.14 -6.95 33.17
CA ARG A 9 37.72 -7.15 32.81
C ARG A 9 37.44 -6.27 31.60
N SER A 10 37.46 -6.81 30.38
CA SER A 10 36.89 -6.14 29.22
C SER A 10 36.77 -7.00 27.93
N LEU A 11 37.10 -8.28 27.94
CA LEU A 11 37.08 -9.05 26.70
C LEU A 11 35.77 -9.84 26.42
N TRP A 12 34.90 -10.02 27.43
CA TRP A 12 33.71 -10.84 27.28
C TRP A 12 32.41 -10.07 26.96
N LEU A 13 32.35 -8.76 27.22
CA LEU A 13 31.18 -7.94 26.87
C LEU A 13 31.11 -7.60 25.38
N GLY A 14 32.26 -7.53 24.69
CA GLY A 14 32.29 -7.21 23.25
C GLY A 14 31.83 -8.38 22.36
N ILE A 15 32.08 -9.63 22.78
CA ILE A 15 31.72 -10.81 21.98
C ILE A 15 30.22 -11.12 22.11
N GLY A 16 29.63 -10.89 23.30
CA GLY A 16 28.20 -11.09 23.52
C GLY A 16 27.31 -10.13 22.72
N LEU A 17 27.69 -8.85 22.66
CA LEU A 17 26.92 -7.87 21.86
C LEU A 17 27.06 -8.09 20.35
N GLY A 18 28.24 -8.49 19.88
CA GLY A 18 28.46 -8.78 18.46
C GLY A 18 27.66 -10.00 17.97
N VAL A 19 27.58 -11.05 18.78
CA VAL A 19 26.80 -12.26 18.45
C VAL A 19 25.30 -11.99 18.49
N VAL A 20 24.80 -11.19 19.43
CA VAL A 20 23.37 -10.84 19.49
C VAL A 20 22.97 -9.94 18.31
N LEU A 21 23.83 -8.97 17.91
CA LEU A 21 23.57 -8.13 16.74
C LEU A 21 23.60 -8.93 15.43
N VAL A 22 24.50 -9.89 15.28
CA VAL A 22 24.56 -10.76 14.09
C VAL A 22 23.37 -11.71 14.04
N VAL A 23 22.90 -12.23 15.16
CA VAL A 23 21.72 -13.11 15.21
C VAL A 23 20.43 -12.33 14.95
N LEU A 24 20.31 -11.08 15.45
CA LEU A 24 19.18 -10.22 15.16
C LEU A 24 19.16 -9.74 13.70
N ALA A 25 20.33 -9.44 13.12
CA ALA A 25 20.43 -9.10 11.70
C ALA A 25 20.16 -10.32 10.80
N ALA A 26 20.60 -11.52 11.19
CA ALA A 26 20.29 -12.75 10.47
C ALA A 26 18.81 -13.14 10.59
N ALA A 27 18.17 -12.93 11.75
CA ALA A 27 16.74 -13.18 11.93
C ALA A 27 15.88 -12.18 11.14
N ALA A 28 16.28 -10.89 11.06
CA ALA A 28 15.64 -9.91 10.18
C ALA A 28 15.84 -10.25 8.69
N ALA A 29 17.03 -10.70 8.30
CA ALA A 29 17.30 -11.14 6.93
C ALA A 29 16.52 -12.40 6.54
N VAL A 30 16.31 -13.34 7.46
CA VAL A 30 15.50 -14.55 7.23
C VAL A 30 14.01 -14.24 7.12
N ALA A 31 13.50 -13.25 7.88
CA ALA A 31 12.11 -12.79 7.74
C ALA A 31 11.85 -12.10 6.41
N ILE A 32 12.85 -11.42 5.84
CA ILE A 32 12.78 -10.79 4.51
C ILE A 32 13.02 -11.81 3.39
N ALA A 33 13.78 -12.88 3.63
CA ALA A 33 14.08 -13.91 2.63
C ALA A 33 12.86 -14.74 2.18
N GLY A 34 11.76 -14.74 2.95
CA GLY A 34 10.49 -15.36 2.56
C GLY A 34 9.62 -14.48 1.64
N LEU A 35 9.91 -13.18 1.55
CA LEU A 35 9.17 -12.21 0.75
C LEU A 35 10.04 -11.78 -0.45
N GLN A 36 10.10 -12.62 -1.48
CA GLN A 36 10.81 -12.26 -2.72
C GLN A 36 9.79 -11.84 -3.79
N PRO A 37 10.11 -10.82 -4.58
CA PRO A 37 9.33 -10.51 -5.77
C PRO A 37 9.24 -11.73 -6.70
N ALA A 38 8.12 -11.86 -7.41
CA ALA A 38 7.99 -12.91 -8.42
C ALA A 38 9.04 -12.74 -9.53
N ASP A 39 9.62 -13.85 -9.97
CA ASP A 39 10.52 -13.84 -11.14
C ASP A 39 9.69 -13.80 -12.43
N LEU A 40 9.47 -12.61 -12.95
CA LEU A 40 8.75 -12.41 -14.21
C LEU A 40 9.58 -12.77 -15.45
N THR A 41 10.86 -13.12 -15.28
CA THR A 41 11.73 -13.56 -16.39
C THR A 41 11.70 -15.08 -16.58
N TYR A 42 11.07 -15.82 -15.65
CA TYR A 42 10.96 -17.26 -15.77
C TYR A 42 10.20 -17.66 -17.04
N THR A 43 10.83 -18.52 -17.85
CA THR A 43 10.24 -19.05 -19.08
C THR A 43 9.91 -20.52 -18.89
N PRO A 44 8.62 -20.91 -18.80
CA PRO A 44 8.23 -22.30 -18.72
C PRO A 44 8.64 -23.09 -19.96
N ASN A 45 9.14 -24.31 -19.77
CA ASN A 45 9.54 -25.20 -20.87
C ASN A 45 8.39 -26.10 -21.35
N SER A 46 7.27 -26.16 -20.61
CA SER A 46 6.12 -26.99 -20.92
C SER A 46 4.86 -26.46 -20.25
N GLU A 47 3.68 -26.82 -20.77
CA GLU A 47 2.39 -26.50 -20.17
C GLU A 47 2.27 -26.97 -18.72
N SER A 48 2.87 -28.12 -18.37
CA SER A 48 2.82 -28.67 -17.01
C SER A 48 3.51 -27.78 -15.94
N GLN A 49 4.30 -26.80 -16.38
CA GLN A 49 4.92 -25.80 -15.51
C GLN A 49 4.08 -24.53 -15.37
N MET A 50 2.91 -24.48 -15.99
CA MET A 50 2.00 -23.36 -15.96
C MET A 50 0.68 -23.75 -15.30
N THR A 51 0.12 -22.85 -14.49
CA THR A 51 -1.28 -22.97 -14.05
C THR A 51 -2.19 -22.45 -15.15
N ASN A 52 -3.23 -23.20 -15.49
CA ASN A 52 -4.24 -22.75 -16.44
C ASN A 52 -4.90 -21.45 -15.92
N ILE A 53 -5.05 -20.44 -16.78
CA ILE A 53 -5.50 -19.11 -16.39
C ILE A 53 -6.93 -19.13 -15.81
N ASP A 54 -7.82 -19.99 -16.34
CA ASP A 54 -9.18 -20.08 -15.82
C ASP A 54 -9.22 -20.78 -14.45
N VAL A 55 -8.30 -21.71 -14.20
CA VAL A 55 -8.11 -22.30 -12.87
C VAL A 55 -7.60 -21.24 -11.87
N SER A 56 -6.64 -20.40 -12.28
CA SER A 56 -6.14 -19.31 -11.45
C SER A 56 -7.25 -18.30 -11.11
N ARG A 57 -8.07 -17.94 -12.09
CA ARG A 57 -9.24 -17.06 -11.88
C ARG A 57 -10.29 -17.70 -10.96
N ALA A 58 -10.52 -19.00 -11.08
CA ALA A 58 -11.43 -19.73 -10.20
C ALA A 58 -10.88 -19.76 -8.75
N TYR A 59 -9.57 -19.94 -8.56
CA TYR A 59 -8.95 -19.86 -7.24
C TYR A 59 -9.07 -18.47 -6.62
N ALA A 60 -8.85 -17.41 -7.38
CA ALA A 60 -9.08 -16.04 -6.91
C ALA A 60 -10.54 -15.84 -6.49
N LYS A 61 -11.52 -16.24 -7.32
CA LYS A 61 -12.95 -16.15 -6.98
C LYS A 61 -13.30 -16.91 -5.69
N ASN A 62 -12.77 -18.13 -5.53
CA ASN A 62 -12.98 -18.92 -4.31
C ASN A 62 -12.39 -18.25 -3.08
N TYR A 63 -11.20 -17.67 -3.21
CA TYR A 63 -10.49 -16.97 -2.14
C TYR A 63 -11.25 -15.72 -1.67
N TYR A 64 -11.84 -14.95 -2.61
CA TYR A 64 -12.73 -13.82 -2.31
C TYR A 64 -14.16 -14.23 -1.92
N GLY A 65 -14.46 -15.54 -1.83
CA GLY A 65 -15.77 -16.05 -1.45
C GLY A 65 -16.87 -15.79 -2.48
N ALA A 66 -16.51 -15.68 -3.75
CA ALA A 66 -17.41 -15.42 -4.87
C ALA A 66 -17.27 -16.48 -6.00
N PRO A 67 -17.39 -17.81 -5.70
CA PRO A 67 -17.11 -18.89 -6.66
C PRO A 67 -17.99 -18.85 -7.91
N THR A 68 -19.21 -18.32 -7.80
CA THR A 68 -20.19 -18.23 -8.89
C THR A 68 -20.15 -16.89 -9.63
N ALA A 69 -19.30 -15.94 -9.21
CA ALA A 69 -19.17 -14.66 -9.87
C ALA A 69 -18.70 -14.83 -11.31
N THR A 70 -19.37 -14.16 -12.25
CA THR A 70 -18.93 -14.08 -13.64
C THR A 70 -18.17 -12.78 -13.86
N SER A 71 -17.06 -12.85 -14.59
CA SER A 71 -16.22 -11.71 -14.91
C SER A 71 -16.60 -11.02 -16.21
N GLY A 72 -16.08 -9.83 -16.44
CA GLY A 72 -16.37 -9.00 -17.59
C GLY A 72 -17.50 -8.00 -17.35
N ALA A 73 -17.69 -7.06 -18.27
CA ALA A 73 -18.66 -5.96 -18.14
C ALA A 73 -20.12 -6.41 -17.94
N GLY A 74 -20.48 -7.57 -18.49
CA GLY A 74 -21.80 -8.18 -18.30
C GLY A 74 -21.93 -9.07 -17.07
N GLY A 75 -20.86 -9.25 -16.30
CA GLY A 75 -20.79 -10.16 -15.18
C GLY A 75 -21.42 -9.64 -13.88
N THR A 76 -21.15 -10.36 -12.78
CA THR A 76 -21.66 -10.05 -11.43
C THR A 76 -20.62 -9.31 -10.58
N TRP A 77 -19.75 -8.53 -11.20
CA TRP A 77 -18.64 -7.81 -10.60
C TRP A 77 -19.05 -6.82 -9.50
N ASN A 78 -20.28 -6.34 -9.51
CA ASN A 78 -20.80 -5.39 -8.52
C ASN A 78 -21.37 -6.06 -7.26
N THR A 79 -21.06 -7.35 -7.04
CA THR A 79 -21.44 -8.06 -5.82
C THR A 79 -20.56 -7.54 -4.65
N PRO A 80 -21.15 -7.19 -3.50
CA PRO A 80 -20.38 -6.78 -2.33
C PRO A 80 -19.32 -7.83 -1.96
N LEU A 81 -18.17 -7.37 -1.44
CA LEU A 81 -17.13 -8.26 -0.96
C LEU A 81 -17.68 -9.17 0.15
N ASN A 82 -17.47 -10.49 -0.01
CA ASN A 82 -17.85 -11.45 1.03
C ASN A 82 -16.96 -11.29 2.26
N GLN A 83 -17.55 -10.81 3.35
CA GLN A 83 -16.84 -10.55 4.61
C GLN A 83 -16.40 -11.83 5.35
N ASP A 84 -16.95 -12.99 5.01
CA ASP A 84 -16.58 -14.30 5.56
C ASP A 84 -15.57 -15.06 4.66
N SER A 85 -15.06 -14.42 3.61
CA SER A 85 -14.09 -15.00 2.70
C SER A 85 -12.72 -15.20 3.35
N ASN A 86 -11.90 -16.08 2.76
CA ASN A 86 -10.50 -16.26 3.16
C ASN A 86 -9.71 -14.95 2.99
N TYR A 87 -9.95 -14.20 1.91
CA TYR A 87 -9.38 -12.87 1.71
C TYR A 87 -9.69 -11.94 2.89
N ALA A 88 -10.95 -11.81 3.24
CA ALA A 88 -11.37 -10.91 4.32
C ALA A 88 -10.78 -11.34 5.68
N SER A 89 -10.68 -12.64 5.93
CA SER A 89 -10.05 -13.19 7.13
C SER A 89 -8.55 -12.88 7.19
N GLU A 90 -7.83 -13.06 6.08
CA GLU A 90 -6.40 -12.79 5.99
C GLU A 90 -6.11 -11.29 6.10
N ALA A 91 -6.87 -10.43 5.40
CA ALA A 91 -6.74 -8.99 5.50
C ALA A 91 -6.93 -8.49 6.94
N ARG A 92 -7.98 -8.95 7.63
CA ARG A 92 -8.20 -8.66 9.07
C ARG A 92 -7.06 -9.16 9.96
N SER A 93 -6.47 -10.31 9.63
CA SER A 93 -5.32 -10.84 10.38
C SER A 93 -4.11 -9.92 10.27
N VAL A 94 -3.80 -9.40 9.08
CA VAL A 94 -2.72 -8.44 8.87
C VAL A 94 -3.02 -7.11 9.56
N ALA A 95 -4.24 -6.57 9.42
CA ALA A 95 -4.68 -5.37 10.14
C ALA A 95 -4.51 -5.53 11.66
N LYS A 96 -4.91 -6.67 12.23
CA LYS A 96 -4.74 -6.96 13.66
C LYS A 96 -3.26 -7.07 14.09
N GLN A 97 -2.39 -7.63 13.23
CA GLN A 97 -0.94 -7.62 13.48
C GLN A 97 -0.39 -6.18 13.50
N GLY A 98 -0.88 -5.33 12.59
CA GLY A 98 -0.58 -3.90 12.56
C GLY A 98 -1.00 -3.21 13.86
N ASP A 99 -2.27 -3.34 14.24
CA ASP A 99 -2.82 -2.78 15.47
C ASP A 99 -2.02 -3.17 16.72
N ASN A 100 -1.70 -4.46 16.89
CA ASN A 100 -0.88 -4.94 18.00
C ASN A 100 0.53 -4.32 18.01
N TRP A 101 1.15 -4.17 16.83
CA TRP A 101 2.47 -3.55 16.69
C TRP A 101 2.44 -2.07 17.05
N LEU A 102 1.45 -1.33 16.56
CA LEU A 102 1.28 0.11 16.79
C LEU A 102 0.93 0.39 18.26
N SER A 103 0.03 -0.39 18.86
CA SER A 103 -0.35 -0.26 20.27
C SER A 103 0.87 -0.40 21.19
N ALA A 104 1.78 -1.34 20.90
CA ALA A 104 3.02 -1.51 21.65
C ALA A 104 4.00 -0.33 21.53
N ARG A 105 3.80 0.56 20.56
CA ARG A 105 4.64 1.73 20.25
C ARG A 105 3.92 3.07 20.40
N SER A 106 2.77 3.09 21.05
CA SER A 106 1.94 4.29 21.21
C SER A 106 2.64 5.47 21.91
N LYS A 107 3.75 5.21 22.61
CA LYS A 107 4.55 6.24 23.30
C LYS A 107 5.71 6.81 22.48
N VAL A 108 5.95 6.33 21.25
CA VAL A 108 6.95 6.91 20.35
C VAL A 108 6.51 8.32 19.95
N ALA A 109 7.42 9.29 19.99
CA ALA A 109 7.14 10.66 19.54
C ALA A 109 7.12 10.71 18.00
N ASP A 110 6.41 11.67 17.45
CA ASP A 110 6.38 11.99 16.01
C ASP A 110 6.12 10.76 15.09
N LYS A 111 5.40 9.79 15.62
CA LYS A 111 5.15 8.50 14.98
C LYS A 111 4.16 8.62 13.83
N ALA A 112 4.43 7.88 12.75
CA ALA A 112 3.59 7.83 11.56
C ALA A 112 3.36 6.39 11.08
N ILE A 113 2.30 6.21 10.30
CA ILE A 113 2.13 5.04 9.43
C ILE A 113 1.97 5.51 7.99
N VAL A 114 2.47 4.69 7.06
CA VAL A 114 2.29 4.86 5.62
C VAL A 114 1.51 3.67 5.09
N LEU A 115 0.50 3.95 4.27
CA LEU A 115 -0.38 2.93 3.71
C LEU A 115 -0.49 3.14 2.19
N ASP A 116 -0.30 2.07 1.43
CA ASP A 116 -0.73 2.07 0.04
C ASP A 116 -2.26 2.10 -0.08
N VAL A 117 -2.76 2.38 -1.28
CA VAL A 117 -4.20 2.54 -1.52
C VAL A 117 -4.81 1.28 -2.11
N ASP A 118 -4.44 0.90 -3.34
CA ASP A 118 -5.06 -0.20 -4.07
C ASP A 118 -4.69 -1.56 -3.45
N ASP A 119 -5.69 -2.39 -3.15
CA ASP A 119 -5.57 -3.68 -2.45
C ASP A 119 -4.83 -3.64 -1.09
N THR A 120 -4.65 -2.43 -0.56
CA THR A 120 -4.12 -2.20 0.79
C THR A 120 -5.17 -1.54 1.68
N THR A 121 -5.59 -0.33 1.37
CA THR A 121 -6.69 0.36 2.09
C THR A 121 -8.02 0.23 1.36
N LEU A 122 -8.01 0.23 0.04
CA LEU A 122 -9.19 -0.04 -0.80
C LEU A 122 -9.00 -1.36 -1.52
N THR A 123 -10.03 -2.19 -1.61
CA THR A 123 -9.95 -3.42 -2.41
C THR A 123 -10.42 -3.17 -3.84
N THR A 124 -9.61 -3.59 -4.82
CA THR A 124 -9.91 -3.44 -6.24
C THR A 124 -10.69 -4.63 -6.81
N TRP A 125 -11.10 -5.58 -6.00
CA TRP A 125 -11.78 -6.82 -6.38
C TRP A 125 -12.90 -6.65 -7.42
N ASN A 126 -13.74 -5.61 -7.25
CA ASN A 126 -14.82 -5.31 -8.17
C ASN A 126 -14.31 -4.97 -9.57
N TYR A 127 -13.21 -4.22 -9.67
CA TYR A 127 -12.57 -3.90 -10.93
C TYR A 127 -11.93 -5.14 -11.56
N GLU A 128 -11.29 -6.00 -10.79
CA GLU A 128 -10.67 -7.22 -11.30
C GLU A 128 -11.71 -8.17 -11.92
N LEU A 129 -12.86 -8.34 -11.27
CA LEU A 129 -13.98 -9.07 -11.86
C LEU A 129 -14.52 -8.41 -13.15
N TYR A 130 -14.69 -7.07 -13.11
CA TYR A 130 -15.18 -6.31 -14.27
C TYR A 130 -14.22 -6.42 -15.45
N SER A 131 -12.94 -6.24 -15.23
CA SER A 131 -11.90 -6.24 -16.25
C SER A 131 -11.49 -7.64 -16.71
N ASN A 132 -11.93 -8.69 -16.01
CA ASN A 132 -11.48 -10.06 -16.21
C ASN A 132 -9.95 -10.22 -16.08
N TRP A 133 -9.37 -9.49 -15.10
CA TRP A 133 -7.92 -9.39 -14.83
C TRP A 133 -7.11 -8.84 -16.02
N ASP A 134 -7.71 -7.95 -16.80
CA ASP A 134 -7.05 -7.22 -17.89
C ASP A 134 -7.11 -5.72 -17.62
N PHE A 135 -5.97 -5.11 -17.35
CA PHE A 135 -5.91 -3.70 -16.97
C PHE A 135 -6.32 -2.78 -18.12
N ASN A 136 -7.38 -2.00 -17.91
CA ASN A 136 -7.80 -0.95 -18.80
C ASN A 136 -7.86 0.39 -18.05
N PRO A 137 -7.00 1.38 -18.40
CA PRO A 137 -6.91 2.64 -17.66
C PRO A 137 -8.20 3.46 -17.70
N THR A 138 -8.98 3.39 -18.78
CA THR A 138 -10.25 4.13 -18.90
C THR A 138 -11.31 3.59 -17.94
N THR A 139 -11.48 2.28 -17.90
CA THR A 139 -12.44 1.66 -16.97
C THR A 139 -11.96 1.69 -15.53
N ASN A 140 -10.65 1.54 -15.28
CA ASN A 140 -10.08 1.72 -13.95
C ASN A 140 -10.36 3.14 -13.42
N ALA A 141 -10.20 4.17 -14.26
CA ALA A 141 -10.52 5.54 -13.88
C ALA A 141 -11.99 5.71 -13.46
N GLN A 142 -12.95 5.01 -14.09
CA GLN A 142 -14.36 5.05 -13.68
C GLN A 142 -14.57 4.45 -12.28
N PHE A 143 -13.87 3.37 -11.94
CA PHE A 143 -13.91 2.80 -10.57
C PHE A 143 -13.25 3.70 -9.54
N VAL A 144 -12.19 4.41 -9.91
CA VAL A 144 -11.54 5.44 -9.08
C VAL A 144 -12.43 6.66 -8.89
N GLY A 145 -13.42 6.87 -9.77
CA GLY A 145 -14.37 7.97 -9.67
C GLY A 145 -14.22 9.04 -10.74
N LEU A 146 -13.59 8.73 -11.87
CA LEU A 146 -13.34 9.71 -12.91
C LEU A 146 -13.84 9.24 -14.29
N THR A 147 -14.52 10.16 -14.99
CA THR A 147 -14.76 10.06 -16.43
C THR A 147 -14.13 11.30 -17.10
N GLY A 148 -13.00 11.08 -17.77
CA GLY A 148 -12.11 12.18 -18.16
C GLY A 148 -11.56 12.89 -16.91
N SER A 149 -11.85 14.20 -16.78
CA SER A 149 -11.52 15.00 -15.59
C SER A 149 -12.71 15.24 -14.65
N THR A 150 -13.86 14.64 -14.93
CA THR A 150 -15.09 14.85 -14.14
C THR A 150 -15.20 13.76 -13.09
N PHE A 151 -15.44 14.17 -11.83
CA PHE A 151 -15.77 13.25 -10.76
C PHE A 151 -17.16 12.64 -10.97
N THR A 152 -17.27 11.33 -10.84
CA THR A 152 -18.49 10.55 -11.13
C THR A 152 -18.86 9.55 -10.03
N GLY A 153 -18.18 9.63 -8.87
CA GLY A 153 -18.38 8.75 -7.71
C GLY A 153 -17.50 7.50 -7.72
N ASN A 154 -17.11 7.05 -6.55
CA ASN A 154 -16.15 5.99 -6.28
C ASN A 154 -16.81 4.60 -6.17
N ALA A 155 -16.07 3.54 -6.50
CA ALA A 155 -16.58 2.17 -6.44
C ALA A 155 -15.67 1.17 -5.70
N PHE A 156 -14.62 1.60 -5.04
CA PHE A 156 -13.73 0.71 -4.29
C PHE A 156 -14.05 0.71 -2.80
N PRO A 157 -14.49 -0.43 -2.23
CA PRO A 157 -14.74 -0.54 -0.80
C PRO A 157 -13.44 -0.65 0.00
N ALA A 158 -13.53 -0.34 1.29
CA ALA A 158 -12.43 -0.51 2.23
C ALA A 158 -11.98 -1.98 2.32
N THR A 159 -10.67 -2.18 2.44
CA THR A 159 -10.09 -3.49 2.77
C THR A 159 -10.49 -3.89 4.20
N PRO A 160 -10.96 -5.14 4.41
CA PRO A 160 -11.46 -5.58 5.69
C PRO A 160 -10.48 -5.40 6.86
N GLY A 161 -10.93 -4.72 7.92
CA GLY A 161 -10.17 -4.45 9.14
C GLY A 161 -9.24 -3.24 9.08
N MET A 162 -9.00 -2.66 7.90
CA MET A 162 -8.05 -1.56 7.77
C MET A 162 -8.60 -0.22 8.28
N VAL A 163 -9.90 0.05 8.11
CA VAL A 163 -10.51 1.29 8.65
C VAL A 163 -10.37 1.35 10.16
N ASP A 164 -10.70 0.26 10.85
CA ASP A 164 -10.58 0.18 12.32
C ASP A 164 -9.13 0.38 12.76
N MET A 165 -8.18 -0.36 12.14
CA MET A 165 -6.76 -0.26 12.47
C MET A 165 -6.21 1.16 12.28
N VAL A 166 -6.57 1.84 11.16
CA VAL A 166 -6.11 3.21 10.89
C VAL A 166 -6.77 4.22 11.85
N SER A 167 -8.05 4.02 12.17
CA SER A 167 -8.76 4.85 13.16
C SER A 167 -8.14 4.72 14.55
N ASP A 168 -7.80 3.50 14.98
CA ASP A 168 -7.12 3.23 16.25
C ASP A 168 -5.71 3.86 16.26
N ALA A 169 -4.95 3.75 15.15
CA ALA A 169 -3.67 4.41 15.00
C ALA A 169 -3.81 5.94 15.13
N LYS A 170 -4.80 6.55 14.48
CA LYS A 170 -5.09 7.98 14.60
C LYS A 170 -5.43 8.36 16.03
N ALA A 171 -6.26 7.58 16.72
CA ALA A 171 -6.61 7.80 18.12
C ALA A 171 -5.40 7.67 19.07
N MET A 172 -4.44 6.80 18.74
CA MET A 172 -3.15 6.69 19.45
C MET A 172 -2.17 7.83 19.12
N GLY A 173 -2.54 8.78 18.26
CA GLY A 173 -1.73 9.94 17.87
C GLY A 173 -0.71 9.66 16.76
N TYR A 174 -0.89 8.62 15.95
CA TYR A 174 -0.10 8.41 14.74
C TYR A 174 -0.47 9.42 13.66
N ALA A 175 0.52 9.98 12.98
CA ALA A 175 0.32 10.63 11.69
C ALA A 175 -0.02 9.56 10.63
N ILE A 176 -1.01 9.85 9.80
CA ILE A 176 -1.51 8.94 8.77
C ILE A 176 -1.14 9.50 7.40
N PHE A 177 -0.43 8.72 6.60
CA PHE A 177 -0.09 9.06 5.23
C PHE A 177 -0.52 7.95 4.29
N PHE A 178 -1.19 8.32 3.19
CA PHE A 178 -1.47 7.41 2.10
C PHE A 178 -0.47 7.65 0.97
N LEU A 179 -0.01 6.58 0.33
CA LEU A 179 1.03 6.63 -0.70
C LEU A 179 0.72 5.65 -1.82
N THR A 180 0.27 6.16 -2.96
CA THR A 180 -0.24 5.34 -4.06
C THR A 180 0.54 5.53 -5.36
N GLY A 181 0.49 4.51 -6.23
CA GLY A 181 0.91 4.62 -7.62
C GLY A 181 -0.06 5.36 -8.54
N ARG A 182 -1.27 5.68 -8.07
CA ARG A 182 -2.23 6.52 -8.81
C ARG A 182 -1.63 7.87 -9.13
N GLY A 183 -1.94 8.41 -10.31
CA GLY A 183 -1.42 9.71 -10.76
C GLY A 183 -2.12 10.91 -10.08
N ASP A 184 -1.48 12.07 -10.10
CA ASP A 184 -1.99 13.31 -9.51
C ASP A 184 -3.38 13.71 -10.02
N SER A 185 -3.73 13.37 -11.26
CA SER A 185 -5.08 13.61 -11.81
C SER A 185 -6.19 12.84 -11.07
N GLN A 186 -5.82 11.79 -10.30
CA GLN A 186 -6.75 10.98 -9.52
C GLN A 186 -6.78 11.37 -8.04
N HIS A 187 -6.02 12.39 -7.62
CA HIS A 187 -5.80 12.74 -6.22
C HIS A 187 -7.13 13.00 -5.48
N GLN A 188 -7.93 13.95 -5.94
CA GLN A 188 -9.19 14.30 -5.26
C GLN A 188 -10.18 13.13 -5.22
N ALA A 189 -10.32 12.39 -6.32
CA ALA A 189 -11.17 11.20 -6.35
C ALA A 189 -10.66 10.11 -5.40
N THR A 190 -9.35 10.02 -5.18
CA THR A 190 -8.78 9.06 -4.20
C THR A 190 -9.07 9.49 -2.76
N ILE A 191 -8.95 10.78 -2.42
CA ILE A 191 -9.36 11.30 -1.11
C ILE A 191 -10.87 11.09 -0.88
N ALA A 192 -11.70 11.34 -1.89
CA ALA A 192 -13.13 11.08 -1.82
C ALA A 192 -13.40 9.63 -1.44
N ASN A 193 -12.82 8.67 -2.16
CA ASN A 193 -13.01 7.25 -1.87
C ASN A 193 -12.48 6.85 -0.48
N LEU A 194 -11.32 7.37 -0.06
CA LEU A 194 -10.73 7.03 1.25
C LEU A 194 -11.55 7.61 2.41
N VAL A 195 -11.95 8.85 2.33
CA VAL A 195 -12.57 9.58 3.44
C VAL A 195 -14.06 9.82 3.20
N SER A 196 -14.38 10.77 2.31
CA SER A 196 -15.70 11.04 1.75
C SER A 196 -15.62 12.09 0.65
N ASP A 197 -16.63 12.14 -0.21
CA ASP A 197 -16.77 13.14 -1.27
C ASP A 197 -16.66 14.56 -0.71
N THR A 198 -17.39 14.85 0.36
CA THR A 198 -17.42 16.20 0.98
C THR A 198 -16.07 16.58 1.59
N ALA A 199 -15.32 15.62 2.15
CA ALA A 199 -13.98 15.86 2.66
C ALA A 199 -12.98 16.19 1.55
N ALA A 200 -13.20 15.66 0.34
CA ALA A 200 -12.43 15.99 -0.86
C ALA A 200 -12.86 17.31 -1.52
N GLY A 201 -13.91 17.96 -1.04
CA GLY A 201 -14.49 19.14 -1.65
C GLY A 201 -15.24 18.85 -2.97
N LEU A 202 -15.70 17.61 -3.14
CA LEU A 202 -16.44 17.12 -4.30
C LEU A 202 -17.95 17.05 -4.01
N PRO A 203 -18.81 16.93 -5.05
CA PRO A 203 -20.23 16.70 -4.84
C PRO A 203 -20.48 15.40 -4.11
N ASP A 204 -21.37 15.41 -3.14
CA ASP A 204 -21.84 14.23 -2.40
C ASP A 204 -22.72 13.36 -3.31
N LEU A 205 -22.18 12.25 -3.78
CA LEU A 205 -22.85 11.31 -4.68
C LEU A 205 -23.29 10.06 -3.93
N THR A 206 -24.38 9.48 -4.36
CA THR A 206 -24.91 8.22 -3.78
C THR A 206 -24.79 7.05 -4.74
N THR A 207 -24.45 7.31 -5.99
CA THR A 207 -24.31 6.30 -7.03
C THR A 207 -23.25 6.69 -8.04
N VAL A 208 -22.61 5.68 -8.61
CA VAL A 208 -21.68 5.80 -9.73
C VAL A 208 -22.16 4.94 -10.91
N THR A 209 -21.92 5.43 -12.13
CA THR A 209 -22.24 4.69 -13.35
C THR A 209 -20.95 4.22 -14.02
N ILE A 210 -20.77 2.89 -14.09
CA ILE A 210 -19.63 2.25 -14.72
C ILE A 210 -20.14 1.47 -15.95
N SER A 211 -19.73 1.91 -17.14
CA SER A 211 -20.15 1.29 -18.42
C SER A 211 -21.66 1.07 -18.54
N GLY A 212 -22.44 2.07 -18.11
CA GLY A 212 -23.91 2.04 -18.19
C GLY A 212 -24.62 1.28 -17.06
N LYS A 213 -23.90 0.70 -16.11
CA LYS A 213 -24.48 0.06 -14.91
C LYS A 213 -24.31 1.00 -13.71
N THR A 214 -25.42 1.38 -13.09
CA THR A 214 -25.41 2.18 -11.88
C THR A 214 -25.28 1.30 -10.64
N VAL A 215 -24.31 1.64 -9.77
CA VAL A 215 -24.03 0.95 -8.51
C VAL A 215 -23.94 1.98 -7.38
N PRO A 216 -24.06 1.58 -6.10
CA PRO A 216 -23.81 2.48 -4.98
C PRO A 216 -22.42 3.10 -5.07
N GLU A 217 -22.33 4.39 -4.75
CA GLU A 217 -21.08 5.09 -4.47
C GLU A 217 -20.53 4.62 -3.12
N ILE A 218 -19.21 4.69 -2.92
CA ILE A 218 -18.54 4.15 -1.74
C ILE A 218 -17.54 5.15 -1.17
N ASP A 219 -17.86 5.67 0.01
CA ASP A 219 -16.91 6.25 0.95
C ASP A 219 -16.32 5.15 1.84
N ALA A 220 -15.02 4.97 1.86
CA ALA A 220 -14.41 3.92 2.67
C ALA A 220 -14.38 4.26 4.17
N GLY A 221 -14.43 5.55 4.53
CA GLY A 221 -14.56 6.03 5.91
C GLY A 221 -13.26 6.07 6.70
N TYR A 222 -12.11 6.17 6.05
CA TYR A 222 -10.83 6.42 6.72
C TYR A 222 -10.78 7.81 7.35
N PRO A 223 -10.03 8.01 8.44
CA PRO A 223 -9.77 9.34 8.93
C PRO A 223 -8.93 10.14 7.93
N MET A 224 -9.17 11.46 7.87
CA MET A 224 -8.34 12.37 7.06
C MET A 224 -6.85 12.11 7.31
N PRO A 225 -6.04 11.98 6.25
CA PRO A 225 -4.60 11.89 6.38
C PRO A 225 -4.00 13.15 7.04
N THR A 226 -2.80 13.02 7.55
CA THR A 226 -2.11 14.10 8.25
C THR A 226 -1.52 15.08 7.24
N PRO A 227 -1.90 16.37 7.27
CA PRO A 227 -1.37 17.35 6.34
C PRO A 227 0.14 17.56 6.53
N LEU A 228 0.82 17.86 5.42
CA LEU A 228 2.20 18.32 5.38
C LEU A 228 2.28 19.66 4.65
N ASP A 229 3.12 20.57 5.15
CA ASP A 229 3.24 21.93 4.61
C ASP A 229 3.81 21.97 3.19
N ILE A 230 4.66 21.01 2.84
CA ILE A 230 5.37 20.97 1.56
C ILE A 230 5.11 19.62 0.89
N GLN A 231 4.30 19.64 -0.16
CA GLN A 231 4.05 18.51 -1.04
C GLN A 231 4.22 18.91 -2.51
N HIS A 232 4.05 17.97 -3.40
CA HIS A 232 4.03 18.22 -4.84
C HIS A 232 2.60 18.54 -5.31
N GLY A 233 2.45 19.14 -6.50
CA GLY A 233 1.16 19.35 -7.15
C GLY A 233 0.19 20.31 -6.45
N GLY A 234 0.64 20.98 -5.38
CA GLY A 234 -0.22 21.88 -4.57
C GLY A 234 -1.07 21.13 -3.51
N PHE A 235 -0.90 19.83 -3.36
CA PHE A 235 -1.59 19.03 -2.33
C PHE A 235 -0.89 19.17 -0.98
N THR A 236 -1.66 19.18 0.10
CA THR A 236 -1.15 19.28 1.48
C THR A 236 -1.87 18.36 2.46
N ASP A 237 -2.67 17.42 1.97
CA ASP A 237 -3.58 16.60 2.76
C ASP A 237 -3.00 15.28 3.30
N GLY A 238 -1.74 14.95 2.95
CA GLY A 238 -1.09 13.70 3.40
C GLY A 238 -1.37 12.47 2.54
N LEU A 239 -2.09 12.63 1.42
CA LEU A 239 -2.11 11.64 0.34
C LEU A 239 -1.00 11.98 -0.67
N PHE A 240 -0.18 11.01 -1.00
CA PHE A 240 0.86 11.12 -2.03
C PHE A 240 0.46 10.33 -3.26
N THR A 241 0.14 11.04 -4.33
CA THR A 241 -0.08 10.48 -5.67
C THR A 241 1.18 10.65 -6.52
N LYS A 242 1.32 9.85 -7.58
CA LYS A 242 2.52 9.85 -8.42
C LYS A 242 2.49 11.00 -9.41
N PRO A 243 3.48 11.92 -9.36
CA PRO A 243 3.56 13.04 -10.28
C PRO A 243 3.77 12.57 -11.72
N PRO A 244 3.25 13.30 -12.71
CA PRO A 244 3.53 13.04 -14.12
C PRO A 244 5.01 13.28 -14.43
N VAL A 245 5.49 12.65 -15.51
CA VAL A 245 6.86 12.84 -16.00
C VAL A 245 7.15 14.34 -16.19
N GLY A 246 8.29 14.78 -15.66
CA GLY A 246 8.73 16.18 -15.70
C GLY A 246 8.20 17.06 -14.56
N GLN A 247 7.36 16.55 -13.66
CA GLN A 247 6.82 17.29 -12.52
C GLN A 247 7.20 16.70 -11.16
N TYR A 248 8.24 15.87 -11.11
CA TYR A 248 8.70 15.29 -9.86
C TYR A 248 9.26 16.36 -8.91
N PRO A 249 8.85 16.35 -7.62
CA PRO A 249 9.33 17.30 -6.63
C PRO A 249 10.83 17.06 -6.32
N ALA A 250 11.50 18.10 -5.81
CA ALA A 250 12.95 18.08 -5.58
C ALA A 250 13.42 16.96 -4.64
N TYR A 251 12.60 16.56 -3.68
CA TYR A 251 12.97 15.49 -2.74
C TYR A 251 13.08 14.11 -3.43
N LEU A 252 12.42 13.91 -4.57
CA LEU A 252 12.54 12.70 -5.40
C LEU A 252 13.75 12.75 -6.35
N ASN A 253 14.33 13.92 -6.62
CA ASN A 253 15.46 14.08 -7.52
C ASN A 253 16.79 13.72 -6.81
N LYS A 254 16.91 12.46 -6.42
CA LYS A 254 18.13 11.90 -5.81
C LYS A 254 18.54 10.62 -6.56
N PRO A 255 19.84 10.28 -6.63
CA PRO A 255 20.33 9.11 -7.38
C PRO A 255 19.67 7.79 -6.99
N GLN A 256 19.33 7.61 -5.71
CA GLN A 256 18.69 6.40 -5.18
C GLN A 256 17.16 6.36 -5.38
N PHE A 257 16.54 7.45 -5.80
CA PHE A 257 15.11 7.57 -6.05
C PHE A 257 14.81 7.82 -7.53
N CYS A 258 14.08 8.87 -7.86
CA CYS A 258 13.66 9.18 -9.22
C CYS A 258 14.70 9.95 -10.06
N GLY A 259 15.84 10.37 -9.48
CA GLY A 259 16.85 11.19 -10.16
C GLY A 259 17.26 10.65 -11.53
N PRO A 260 17.60 9.36 -11.69
CA PRO A 260 17.93 8.79 -12.99
C PRO A 260 16.78 8.88 -14.00
N SER A 261 15.55 8.62 -13.56
CA SER A 261 14.35 8.71 -14.42
C SER A 261 14.02 10.14 -14.81
N ILE A 262 14.18 11.09 -13.86
CA ILE A 262 14.01 12.53 -14.13
C ILE A 262 15.01 12.99 -15.20
N THR A 263 16.29 12.61 -15.07
CA THR A 263 17.34 12.91 -16.05
C THR A 263 17.03 12.29 -17.42
N ALA A 264 16.49 11.09 -17.46
CA ALA A 264 16.13 10.38 -18.68
C ALA A 264 14.78 10.82 -19.28
N GLY A 265 14.00 11.65 -18.58
CA GLY A 265 12.66 12.08 -19.01
C GLY A 265 11.63 10.95 -19.07
N VAL A 266 11.76 9.93 -18.22
CA VAL A 266 10.86 8.78 -18.15
C VAL A 266 10.15 8.67 -16.80
N SER A 267 9.14 7.81 -16.73
CA SER A 267 8.41 7.56 -15.47
C SER A 267 9.35 6.92 -14.43
N CYS A 268 9.30 7.45 -13.20
CA CYS A 268 10.01 6.87 -12.06
C CYS A 268 9.43 5.49 -11.74
N PRO A 269 10.25 4.45 -11.55
CA PRO A 269 9.77 3.17 -11.08
C PRO A 269 9.05 3.31 -9.73
N THR A 270 8.00 2.52 -9.52
CA THR A 270 7.13 2.68 -8.34
C THR A 270 7.88 2.49 -7.02
N ILE A 271 8.80 1.53 -6.97
CA ILE A 271 9.62 1.27 -5.78
C ILE A 271 10.50 2.49 -5.41
N GLN A 272 11.12 3.18 -6.40
CA GLN A 272 11.93 4.38 -6.15
C GLN A 272 11.05 5.58 -5.75
N TYR A 273 9.90 5.73 -6.38
CA TYR A 273 8.93 6.75 -6.02
C TYR A 273 8.47 6.56 -4.57
N LYS A 274 7.96 5.38 -4.22
CA LYS A 274 7.40 5.12 -2.89
C LYS A 274 8.46 5.21 -1.79
N SER A 275 9.66 4.67 -2.01
CA SER A 275 10.75 4.82 -1.03
C SER A 275 11.22 6.27 -0.89
N GLY A 276 11.23 7.04 -1.97
CA GLY A 276 11.57 8.46 -1.95
C GLY A 276 10.56 9.30 -1.16
N VAL A 277 9.27 8.99 -1.27
CA VAL A 277 8.22 9.64 -0.46
C VAL A 277 8.36 9.27 1.02
N ARG A 278 8.59 7.99 1.36
CA ARG A 278 8.82 7.60 2.76
C ARG A 278 10.03 8.33 3.35
N ALA A 279 11.15 8.40 2.61
CA ALA A 279 12.31 9.18 3.01
C ALA A 279 11.99 10.68 3.21
N TYR A 280 11.09 11.22 2.40
CA TYR A 280 10.64 12.60 2.55
C TYR A 280 9.81 12.77 3.84
N VAL A 281 8.86 11.89 4.12
CA VAL A 281 8.05 11.92 5.36
C VAL A 281 8.96 11.87 6.59
N GLU A 282 9.97 10.99 6.63
CA GLU A 282 10.95 10.96 7.71
C GLU A 282 11.76 12.26 7.81
N SER A 283 12.12 12.87 6.67
CA SER A 283 12.83 14.15 6.66
C SER A 283 12.01 15.32 7.21
N GLN A 284 10.69 15.17 7.31
CA GLN A 284 9.79 16.13 7.94
C GLN A 284 9.66 15.92 9.46
N GLY A 285 10.42 14.99 10.02
CA GLY A 285 10.49 14.73 11.47
C GLY A 285 9.60 13.58 11.93
N TYR A 286 8.93 12.87 11.03
CA TYR A 286 8.13 11.69 11.38
C TYR A 286 8.98 10.43 11.43
N ASP A 287 8.67 9.54 12.37
CA ASP A 287 9.18 8.18 12.47
C ASP A 287 8.13 7.21 11.90
N ILE A 288 8.41 6.59 10.74
CA ILE A 288 7.48 5.65 10.10
C ILE A 288 7.56 4.30 10.81
N VAL A 289 6.74 4.13 11.84
CA VAL A 289 6.68 2.93 12.68
C VAL A 289 6.09 1.72 11.94
N GLY A 290 5.21 1.96 10.97
CA GLY A 290 4.57 0.92 10.17
C GLY A 290 4.33 1.35 8.73
N ASN A 291 4.60 0.45 7.78
CA ASN A 291 4.32 0.64 6.36
C ASN A 291 3.53 -0.56 5.84
N PHE A 292 2.35 -0.29 5.26
CA PHE A 292 1.39 -1.29 4.80
C PHE A 292 1.28 -1.23 3.27
N GLY A 293 1.33 -2.39 2.63
CA GLY A 293 1.24 -2.47 1.18
C GLY A 293 0.97 -3.89 0.69
N ASP A 294 0.38 -4.02 -0.49
CA ASP A 294 0.10 -5.29 -1.13
C ASP A 294 1.16 -5.69 -2.17
N GLN A 295 2.00 -4.75 -2.62
CA GLN A 295 3.09 -4.99 -3.56
C GLN A 295 4.47 -4.87 -2.90
N PHE A 296 5.47 -5.52 -3.48
CA PHE A 296 6.85 -5.37 -3.01
C PHE A 296 7.38 -3.95 -3.22
N SER A 297 6.91 -3.26 -4.26
CA SER A 297 7.23 -1.84 -4.49
C SER A 297 6.79 -0.92 -3.36
N ASP A 298 5.80 -1.31 -2.55
CA ASP A 298 5.35 -0.57 -1.38
C ASP A 298 6.30 -0.77 -0.18
N LEU A 299 6.87 -1.96 -0.06
CA LEU A 299 7.48 -2.46 1.17
C LEU A 299 9.00 -2.41 1.15
N LEU A 300 9.62 -2.46 -0.04
CA LEU A 300 11.08 -2.49 -0.18
C LEU A 300 11.72 -1.09 -0.10
N ASN A 301 13.07 -1.08 -0.02
CA ASN A 301 13.93 0.10 0.04
C ASN A 301 13.82 0.96 1.32
N GLY A 302 13.36 0.37 2.43
CA GLY A 302 13.49 0.96 3.76
C GLY A 302 12.53 2.11 4.06
N PHE A 303 12.94 2.94 5.04
CA PHE A 303 12.17 4.05 5.57
C PHE A 303 10.85 3.60 6.21
N ALA A 304 10.94 2.60 7.09
CA ALA A 304 9.92 2.18 8.02
C ALA A 304 10.49 1.14 8.99
N ASP A 305 10.08 1.14 10.24
CA ASP A 305 10.49 0.16 11.25
C ASP A 305 10.00 -1.24 10.91
N LYS A 306 8.77 -1.34 10.41
CA LYS A 306 8.15 -2.61 10.05
C LYS A 306 7.23 -2.48 8.84
N THR A 307 7.26 -3.48 7.99
CA THR A 307 6.38 -3.62 6.85
C THR A 307 5.32 -4.69 7.10
N PHE A 308 4.11 -4.47 6.54
CA PHE A 308 2.97 -5.38 6.62
C PHE A 308 2.47 -5.64 5.20
N LYS A 309 2.59 -6.91 4.76
CA LYS A 309 2.17 -7.33 3.43
C LYS A 309 0.68 -7.69 3.45
N MET A 310 -0.14 -6.90 2.74
CA MET A 310 -1.55 -7.19 2.52
C MET A 310 -1.72 -8.29 1.45
N PRO A 311 -2.78 -9.12 1.56
CA PRO A 311 -3.03 -10.13 0.55
C PRO A 311 -3.51 -9.51 -0.78
N ASN A 312 -2.87 -9.87 -1.89
CA ASN A 312 -3.33 -9.56 -3.24
C ASN A 312 -2.95 -10.69 -4.20
N PRO A 313 -3.89 -11.56 -4.59
CA PRO A 313 -3.67 -12.59 -5.59
C PRO A 313 -4.01 -12.14 -7.03
N ASN A 314 -4.41 -10.89 -7.24
CA ASN A 314 -5.02 -10.43 -8.49
C ASN A 314 -3.99 -10.03 -9.54
N TYR A 315 -2.99 -9.27 -9.13
CA TYR A 315 -1.96 -8.75 -10.03
C TYR A 315 -0.63 -8.58 -9.30
N TYR A 316 0.42 -8.38 -10.09
CA TYR A 316 1.77 -8.09 -9.58
C TYR A 316 2.32 -6.84 -10.26
N LEU A 317 2.75 -5.88 -9.45
CA LEU A 317 3.47 -4.67 -9.89
C LEU A 317 4.86 -4.67 -9.24
N PRO A 318 5.95 -4.82 -10.04
CA PRO A 318 7.32 -4.88 -9.54
C PRO A 318 7.83 -3.54 -8.98
#